data_437bc1154a829310ff9ad9ade75a6cd3
#
_entry.id   437bc1154a829310ff9ad9ade75a6cd3
#
_cell.length_a   1.000
_cell.length_b   1.000
_cell.length_c   1.000
_cell.angle_alpha   90.00
_cell.angle_beta   90.00
_cell.angle_gamma   90.00
#
_symmetry.space_group_name_H-M   'P 1'
#
loop_
_entity.id
_entity.type
_entity.pdbx_description
1 polymer ?
#
loop_
_entity_poly.entity_id
_entity_poly.type
_entity_poly.pdbx_seq_one_letter_code
_entity_poly.pdbx_strand_id
1 'polypeptide(L)'
;MHSVEETIGIAVPVSTAYNQWTQYTGFPRFMRVVKRVEQVRPALTTWTVAAGPVRREFQAEIVEQEPDSHVVWRGLGRRPAHRGEVTFRPGAAGGTEMTVRIDIERRGVTGVLAGLADRVVRDELRHFKGYVEGLGEETGAWRGVIRDGRVRPQESKPHRSRVAHWPTG
;
A
#
# COMPACT_ATOMS: atom_id res chain seq x y z
N MET A 1 19.18 -4.47 -11.79
CA MET A 1 17.93 -4.27 -11.03
C MET A 1 16.97 -5.39 -11.36
N HIS A 2 16.44 -6.06 -10.35
CA HIS A 2 15.42 -7.07 -10.55
C HIS A 2 14.05 -6.45 -10.31
N SER A 3 13.14 -6.57 -11.28
CA SER A 3 11.78 -6.06 -11.18
C SER A 3 10.78 -7.20 -11.09
N VAL A 4 9.90 -7.13 -10.10
CA VAL A 4 8.74 -8.02 -9.95
C VAL A 4 7.50 -7.21 -10.29
N GLU A 5 6.64 -7.73 -11.16
CA GLU A 5 5.35 -7.12 -11.46
C GLU A 5 4.27 -8.18 -11.49
N GLU A 6 3.22 -7.97 -10.71
CA GLU A 6 2.06 -8.87 -10.66
C GLU A 6 0.77 -8.04 -10.67
N THR A 7 -0.19 -8.52 -11.44
CA THR A 7 -1.54 -7.94 -11.53
C THR A 7 -2.56 -8.96 -11.08
N ILE A 8 -3.52 -8.54 -10.25
CA ILE A 8 -4.59 -9.40 -9.75
C ILE A 8 -5.93 -8.67 -9.78
N GLY A 9 -6.98 -9.40 -10.16
CA GLY A 9 -8.36 -8.93 -10.06
C GLY A 9 -8.94 -9.23 -8.67
N ILE A 10 -9.59 -8.26 -8.06
CA ILE A 10 -10.19 -8.35 -6.73
C ILE A 10 -11.66 -7.97 -6.82
N ALA A 11 -12.54 -8.81 -6.29
CA ALA A 11 -14.00 -8.65 -6.37
C ALA A 11 -14.55 -7.71 -5.30
N VAL A 12 -13.91 -6.57 -5.10
CA VAL A 12 -14.39 -5.46 -4.26
C VAL A 12 -14.14 -4.13 -4.97
N PRO A 13 -14.90 -3.07 -4.65
CA PRO A 13 -14.67 -1.76 -5.25
C PRO A 13 -13.26 -1.22 -5.00
N VAL A 14 -12.78 -0.34 -5.87
CA VAL A 14 -11.45 0.28 -5.78
C VAL A 14 -11.21 0.91 -4.42
N SER A 15 -12.18 1.66 -3.89
CA SER A 15 -12.05 2.30 -2.57
C SER A 15 -11.85 1.29 -1.45
N THR A 16 -12.56 0.16 -1.49
CA THR A 16 -12.41 -0.91 -0.49
C THR A 16 -11.03 -1.54 -0.58
N ALA A 17 -10.56 -1.90 -1.77
CA ALA A 17 -9.24 -2.46 -1.97
C ALA A 17 -8.13 -1.49 -1.54
N TYR A 18 -8.23 -0.23 -1.94
CA TYR A 18 -7.29 0.81 -1.56
C TYR A 18 -7.26 1.05 -0.05
N ASN A 19 -8.43 1.25 0.56
CA ASN A 19 -8.53 1.51 1.99
C ASN A 19 -7.94 0.36 2.80
N GLN A 20 -8.23 -0.89 2.43
CA GLN A 20 -7.69 -2.06 3.14
C GLN A 20 -6.18 -2.21 2.94
N TRP A 21 -5.67 -2.01 1.74
CA TRP A 21 -4.23 -2.06 1.47
C TRP A 21 -3.45 -1.05 2.31
N THR A 22 -3.98 0.13 2.50
CA THR A 22 -3.32 1.20 3.25
C THR A 22 -3.47 1.08 4.77
N GLN A 23 -4.13 0.04 5.26
CA GLN A 23 -4.09 -0.38 6.66
C GLN A 23 -2.84 -1.25 6.91
N TYR A 24 -1.66 -0.63 6.84
CA TYR A 24 -0.37 -1.34 6.82
C TYR A 24 -0.14 -2.22 8.04
N THR A 25 -0.56 -1.80 9.22
CA THR A 25 -0.41 -2.58 10.46
C THR A 25 -1.23 -3.88 10.46
N GLY A 26 -2.18 -4.01 9.55
CA GLY A 26 -3.00 -5.21 9.38
C GLY A 26 -2.39 -6.29 8.48
N PHE A 27 -1.28 -6.03 7.80
CA PHE A 27 -0.67 -6.96 6.84
C PHE A 27 -0.34 -8.33 7.42
N PRO A 28 0.12 -8.48 8.68
CA PRO A 28 0.37 -9.81 9.24
C PRO A 28 -0.86 -10.73 9.29
N ARG A 29 -2.07 -10.19 9.19
CA ARG A 29 -3.32 -10.97 9.19
C ARG A 29 -3.51 -11.83 7.95
N PHE A 30 -2.92 -11.44 6.82
CA PHE A 30 -3.06 -12.16 5.55
C PHE A 30 -1.74 -12.46 4.86
N MET A 31 -0.66 -11.73 5.14
CA MET A 31 0.66 -11.99 4.58
C MET A 31 1.50 -12.85 5.51
N ARG A 32 1.91 -14.02 5.03
CA ARG A 32 2.69 -14.98 5.83
C ARG A 32 4.11 -14.51 6.09
N VAL A 33 4.71 -13.82 5.14
CA VAL A 33 6.10 -13.34 5.26
C VAL A 33 6.20 -12.07 6.09
N VAL A 34 5.13 -11.31 6.24
CA VAL A 34 5.11 -10.11 7.06
C VAL A 34 4.71 -10.48 8.48
N LYS A 35 5.63 -10.33 9.43
CA LYS A 35 5.41 -10.67 10.84
C LYS A 35 4.91 -9.51 11.65
N ARG A 36 5.35 -8.31 11.35
CA ARG A 36 4.96 -7.09 12.05
C ARG A 36 5.12 -5.87 11.15
N VAL A 37 4.19 -4.94 11.26
CA VAL A 37 4.29 -3.60 10.68
C VAL A 37 3.96 -2.58 11.75
N GLU A 38 4.85 -1.64 11.96
CA GLU A 38 4.61 -0.45 12.79
C GLU A 38 4.51 0.76 11.89
N GLN A 39 3.47 1.54 12.07
CA GLN A 39 3.34 2.84 11.41
C GLN A 39 3.79 3.92 12.38
N VAL A 40 5.04 4.36 12.25
CA VAL A 40 5.66 5.37 13.11
C VAL A 40 4.99 6.72 12.91
N ARG A 41 4.65 7.03 11.66
CA ARG A 41 3.86 8.18 11.21
C ARG A 41 3.26 7.84 9.84
N PRO A 42 2.32 8.61 9.29
CA PRO A 42 1.63 8.24 8.05
C PRO A 42 2.56 7.86 6.89
N ALA A 43 3.71 8.54 6.75
CA ALA A 43 4.65 8.27 5.67
C ALA A 43 5.84 7.36 6.05
N LEU A 44 5.92 6.87 7.29
CA LEU A 44 7.05 6.05 7.74
C LEU A 44 6.56 4.78 8.44
N THR A 45 7.00 3.64 7.91
CA THR A 45 6.66 2.31 8.42
C THR A 45 7.91 1.51 8.73
N THR A 46 7.81 0.63 9.74
CA THR A 46 8.85 -0.35 10.07
C THR A 46 8.28 -1.74 9.85
N TRP A 47 8.97 -2.55 9.08
CA TRP A 47 8.56 -3.88 8.66
C TRP A 47 9.48 -4.95 9.23
N THR A 48 8.89 -6.00 9.76
CA THR A 48 9.59 -7.24 10.09
C THR A 48 9.08 -8.34 9.17
N VAL A 49 9.96 -8.89 8.34
CA VAL A 49 9.63 -9.95 7.40
C VAL A 49 10.47 -11.19 7.69
N ALA A 50 9.91 -12.35 7.47
CA ALA A 50 10.61 -13.63 7.64
C ALA A 50 10.13 -14.64 6.59
N ALA A 51 11.08 -15.29 5.93
CA ALA A 51 10.84 -16.37 4.99
C ALA A 51 11.90 -17.47 5.21
N GLY A 52 11.48 -18.65 5.70
CA GLY A 52 12.40 -19.70 6.11
C GLY A 52 13.36 -19.23 7.21
N PRO A 53 14.66 -19.43 7.06
CA PRO A 53 15.66 -19.00 8.06
C PRO A 53 15.99 -17.50 7.97
N VAL A 54 15.49 -16.81 6.97
CA VAL A 54 15.79 -15.39 6.72
C VAL A 54 14.80 -14.52 7.46
N ARG A 55 15.32 -13.62 8.29
CA ARG A 55 14.55 -12.59 8.99
C ARG A 55 15.18 -11.22 8.72
N ARG A 56 14.38 -10.24 8.35
CA ARG A 56 14.82 -8.88 8.07
C ARG A 56 13.88 -7.87 8.73
N GLU A 57 14.48 -6.81 9.23
CA GLU A 57 13.76 -5.62 9.66
C GLU A 57 14.24 -4.44 8.82
N PHE A 58 13.31 -3.65 8.31
CA PHE A 58 13.61 -2.47 7.52
C PHE A 58 12.55 -1.40 7.69
N GLN A 59 12.93 -0.16 7.43
CA GLN A 59 11.99 0.95 7.33
C GLN A 59 11.65 1.24 5.88
N ALA A 60 10.42 1.63 5.64
CA ALA A 60 9.96 2.08 4.34
C ALA A 60 9.27 3.43 4.46
N GLU A 61 9.67 4.34 3.59
CA GLU A 61 9.04 5.64 3.44
C GLU A 61 7.99 5.58 2.33
N ILE A 62 6.80 6.07 2.62
CA ILE A 62 5.79 6.27 1.59
C ILE A 62 6.08 7.60 0.92
N VAL A 63 6.46 7.53 -0.35
CA VAL A 63 6.84 8.70 -1.16
C VAL A 63 5.61 9.38 -1.71
N GLU A 64 4.67 8.57 -2.21
CA GLU A 64 3.38 9.04 -2.73
C GLU A 64 2.25 8.14 -2.27
N GLN A 65 1.13 8.74 -1.93
CA GLN A 65 -0.12 8.03 -1.68
C GLN A 65 -1.28 8.91 -2.13
N GLU A 66 -2.05 8.41 -3.08
CA GLU A 66 -3.23 9.07 -3.62
C GLU A 66 -4.43 8.12 -3.48
N PRO A 67 -5.50 8.53 -2.77
CA PRO A 67 -6.68 7.69 -2.60
C PRO A 67 -7.23 7.14 -3.91
N ASP A 68 -7.52 5.84 -3.93
CA ASP A 68 -8.11 5.09 -5.05
C ASP A 68 -7.21 5.02 -6.29
N SER A 69 -5.97 5.46 -6.22
CA SER A 69 -5.04 5.53 -7.35
C SER A 69 -3.79 4.69 -7.13
N HIS A 70 -2.91 5.14 -6.25
CA HIS A 70 -1.62 4.46 -6.10
C HIS A 70 -0.94 4.77 -4.76
N VAL A 71 0.02 3.92 -4.43
CA VAL A 71 0.99 4.10 -3.36
C VAL A 71 2.38 3.80 -3.90
N VAL A 72 3.33 4.69 -3.65
CA VAL A 72 4.75 4.50 -3.97
C VAL A 72 5.54 4.54 -2.68
N TRP A 73 6.41 3.55 -2.48
CA TRP A 73 7.28 3.50 -1.31
C TRP A 73 8.72 3.21 -1.70
N ARG A 74 9.64 3.51 -0.81
CA ARG A 74 11.05 3.13 -0.91
C ARG A 74 11.55 2.58 0.41
N GLY A 75 12.38 1.55 0.36
CA GLY A 75 13.12 1.07 1.53
C GLY A 75 14.17 2.09 1.94
N LEU A 76 14.24 2.34 3.25
CA LEU A 76 15.30 3.13 3.87
C LEU A 76 16.38 2.17 4.37
N GLY A 77 17.64 2.49 4.15
CA GLY A 77 18.75 1.65 4.52
C GLY A 77 19.58 1.22 3.32
N ARG A 78 20.71 0.58 3.60
CA ARG A 78 21.71 0.36 2.58
C ARG A 78 21.52 -0.92 1.76
N ARG A 79 20.80 -1.94 2.27
CA ARG A 79 20.67 -3.23 1.57
C ARG A 79 19.44 -4.04 2.01
N PRO A 80 18.73 -4.63 1.06
CA PRO A 80 18.74 -4.27 -0.36
C PRO A 80 17.95 -2.98 -0.59
N ALA A 81 18.48 -2.09 -1.42
CA ALA A 81 17.70 -0.95 -1.87
C ALA A 81 16.52 -1.45 -2.70
N HIS A 82 15.32 -1.02 -2.35
CA HIS A 82 14.11 -1.39 -3.08
C HIS A 82 13.15 -0.22 -3.16
N ARG A 83 12.35 -0.24 -4.20
CA ARG A 83 11.24 0.67 -4.42
C ARG A 83 10.04 -0.11 -4.90
N GLY A 84 8.88 0.25 -4.44
CA GLY A 84 7.65 -0.39 -4.87
C GLY A 84 6.57 0.61 -5.22
N GLU A 85 5.64 0.13 -6.04
CA GLU A 85 4.44 0.86 -6.42
C GLU A 85 3.28 -0.12 -6.49
N VAL A 86 2.14 0.28 -5.97
CA VAL A 86 0.87 -0.38 -6.18
C VAL A 86 -0.10 0.59 -6.82
N THR A 87 -0.77 0.13 -7.88
CA THR A 87 -1.81 0.90 -8.57
C THR A 87 -3.14 0.18 -8.49
N PHE A 88 -4.20 0.97 -8.39
CA PHE A 88 -5.57 0.50 -8.30
C PHE A 88 -6.35 1.08 -9.47
N ARG A 89 -7.05 0.23 -10.21
CA ARG A 89 -7.90 0.60 -11.34
C ARG A 89 -9.22 -0.12 -11.26
N PRO A 90 -10.31 0.47 -11.80
CA PRO A 90 -11.55 -0.26 -11.95
C PRO A 90 -11.33 -1.53 -12.77
N GLY A 91 -11.83 -2.65 -12.27
CA GLY A 91 -11.79 -3.96 -12.92
C GLY A 91 -13.17 -4.38 -13.41
N ALA A 92 -13.29 -5.67 -13.77
CA ALA A 92 -14.53 -6.24 -14.22
C ALA A 92 -15.62 -6.23 -13.13
N ALA A 93 -16.89 -6.06 -13.52
CA ALA A 93 -18.07 -6.19 -12.66
C ALA A 93 -18.03 -5.34 -11.37
N GLY A 94 -17.50 -4.13 -11.44
CA GLY A 94 -17.38 -3.23 -10.27
C GLY A 94 -16.24 -3.60 -9.32
N GLY A 95 -15.38 -4.53 -9.71
CA GLY A 95 -14.19 -4.93 -8.97
C GLY A 95 -13.00 -4.02 -9.21
N THR A 96 -11.83 -4.50 -8.80
CA THR A 96 -10.56 -3.78 -8.87
C THR A 96 -9.51 -4.59 -9.62
N GLU A 97 -8.74 -3.92 -10.46
CA GLU A 97 -7.48 -4.43 -10.97
C GLU A 97 -6.35 -3.78 -10.18
N MET A 98 -5.56 -4.60 -9.50
CA MET A 98 -4.46 -4.17 -8.67
C MET A 98 -3.14 -4.67 -9.25
N THR A 99 -2.20 -3.76 -9.46
CA THR A 99 -0.86 -4.08 -9.95
C THR A 99 0.17 -3.66 -8.94
N VAL A 100 1.05 -4.59 -8.57
CA VAL A 100 2.20 -4.34 -7.70
C VAL A 100 3.47 -4.50 -8.51
N ARG A 101 4.34 -3.51 -8.44
CA ARG A 101 5.68 -3.53 -9.01
C ARG A 101 6.70 -3.25 -7.93
N ILE A 102 7.72 -4.09 -7.85
CA ILE A 102 8.83 -3.93 -6.91
C ILE A 102 10.14 -4.01 -7.68
N ASP A 103 10.95 -2.98 -7.55
CA ASP A 103 12.31 -2.93 -8.08
C ASP A 103 13.29 -3.15 -6.94
N ILE A 104 14.13 -4.17 -7.07
CA ILE A 104 15.11 -4.55 -6.06
C ILE A 104 16.52 -4.44 -6.66
N GLU A 105 17.44 -3.83 -5.93
CA GLU A 105 18.84 -3.75 -6.35
C GLU A 105 19.46 -5.15 -6.43
N ARG A 106 20.19 -5.42 -7.53
CA ARG A 106 20.76 -6.75 -7.83
C ARG A 106 21.86 -7.21 -6.90
N ARG A 107 22.50 -6.35 -6.14
CA ARG A 107 23.58 -6.73 -5.24
C ARG A 107 23.05 -7.63 -4.14
N GLY A 108 23.42 -8.90 -4.20
CA GLY A 108 23.03 -9.93 -3.24
C GLY A 108 21.76 -10.72 -3.62
N VAL A 109 21.15 -10.45 -4.78
CA VAL A 109 20.02 -11.24 -5.30
C VAL A 109 20.52 -12.16 -6.39
N THR A 110 20.65 -13.47 -6.09
CA THR A 110 20.92 -14.51 -7.09
C THR A 110 19.64 -14.80 -7.88
N GLY A 111 19.75 -15.45 -9.05
CA GLY A 111 18.60 -15.85 -9.86
C GLY A 111 17.58 -16.70 -9.09
N VAL A 112 18.02 -17.50 -8.12
CA VAL A 112 17.14 -18.29 -7.24
C VAL A 112 16.33 -17.40 -6.31
N LEU A 113 16.96 -16.38 -5.71
CA LEU A 113 16.28 -15.41 -4.83
C LEU A 113 15.32 -14.52 -5.62
N ALA A 114 15.65 -14.17 -6.86
CA ALA A 114 14.75 -13.44 -7.74
C ALA A 114 13.46 -14.23 -8.03
N GLY A 115 13.57 -15.52 -8.38
CA GLY A 115 12.41 -16.38 -8.59
C GLY A 115 11.56 -16.58 -7.33
N LEU A 116 12.20 -16.63 -6.15
CA LEU A 116 11.50 -16.68 -4.87
C LEU A 116 10.73 -15.38 -4.60
N ALA A 117 11.32 -14.23 -4.90
CA ALA A 117 10.65 -12.94 -4.74
C ALA A 117 9.39 -12.84 -5.61
N ASP A 118 9.45 -13.27 -6.86
CA ASP A 118 8.29 -13.31 -7.76
C ASP A 118 7.16 -14.18 -7.18
N ARG A 119 7.51 -15.34 -6.67
CA ARG A 119 6.56 -16.27 -6.07
C ARG A 119 5.93 -15.70 -4.80
N VAL A 120 6.72 -15.12 -3.93
CA VAL A 120 6.25 -14.51 -2.68
C VAL A 120 5.26 -13.39 -2.98
N VAL A 121 5.60 -12.48 -3.87
CA VAL A 121 4.69 -11.38 -4.25
C VAL A 121 3.38 -11.91 -4.78
N ARG A 122 3.42 -12.89 -5.68
CA ARG A 122 2.21 -13.53 -6.24
C ARG A 122 1.33 -14.16 -5.17
N ASP A 123 1.93 -14.94 -4.27
CA ASP A 123 1.20 -15.65 -3.22
C ASP A 123 0.62 -14.66 -2.20
N GLU A 124 1.37 -13.64 -1.82
CA GLU A 124 0.90 -12.63 -0.86
C GLU A 124 -0.23 -11.76 -1.43
N LEU A 125 -0.22 -11.47 -2.73
CA LEU A 125 -1.36 -10.80 -3.38
C LEU A 125 -2.61 -11.68 -3.40
N ARG A 126 -2.47 -12.99 -3.58
CA ARG A 126 -3.59 -13.92 -3.47
C ARG A 126 -4.16 -13.98 -2.05
N HIS A 127 -3.29 -13.91 -1.04
CA HIS A 127 -3.73 -13.83 0.35
C HIS A 127 -4.49 -12.53 0.63
N PHE A 128 -4.01 -11.41 0.12
CA PHE A 128 -4.73 -10.13 0.22
C PHE A 128 -6.10 -10.19 -0.45
N LYS A 129 -6.16 -10.72 -1.67
CA LYS A 129 -7.42 -10.94 -2.39
C LYS A 129 -8.42 -11.75 -1.56
N GLY A 130 -8.00 -12.91 -1.06
CA GLY A 130 -8.87 -13.77 -0.24
C GLY A 130 -9.33 -13.08 1.03
N TYR A 131 -8.45 -12.32 1.68
CA TYR A 131 -8.75 -11.59 2.90
C TYR A 131 -9.79 -10.48 2.69
N VAL A 132 -9.56 -9.58 1.73
CA VAL A 132 -10.46 -8.44 1.50
C VAL A 132 -11.80 -8.86 0.89
N GLU A 133 -11.80 -9.85 0.01
CA GLU A 133 -13.04 -10.42 -0.53
C GLU A 133 -13.87 -11.14 0.55
N GLY A 134 -13.20 -11.83 1.47
CA GLY A 134 -13.85 -12.50 2.60
C GLY A 134 -14.47 -11.52 3.57
N LEU A 135 -13.85 -10.36 3.80
CA LEU A 135 -14.41 -9.30 4.63
C LEU A 135 -15.59 -8.58 3.93
N GLY A 136 -15.52 -8.38 2.63
CA GLY A 136 -16.48 -7.62 1.85
C GLY A 136 -16.46 -6.10 2.07
N GLU A 137 -15.78 -5.65 3.10
CA GLU A 137 -15.61 -4.24 3.48
C GLU A 137 -14.22 -4.00 4.07
N GLU A 138 -13.77 -2.77 4.08
CA GLU A 138 -12.52 -2.38 4.72
C GLU A 138 -12.63 -2.31 6.25
N THR A 139 -11.52 -2.61 6.94
CA THR A 139 -11.44 -2.52 8.41
C THR A 139 -11.13 -1.11 8.91
N GLY A 140 -10.76 -0.22 8.02
CA GLY A 140 -10.44 1.16 8.31
C GLY A 140 -10.11 1.91 7.03
N ALA A 141 -9.96 3.21 7.13
CA ALA A 141 -9.61 4.05 6.00
C ALA A 141 -8.80 5.25 6.46
N TRP A 142 -7.74 5.54 5.75
CA TRP A 142 -7.03 6.80 5.81
C TRP A 142 -6.90 7.34 4.39
N ARG A 143 -7.53 8.47 4.14
CA ARG A 143 -7.68 9.01 2.79
C ARG A 143 -6.86 10.28 2.56
N GLY A 144 -5.82 10.46 3.35
CA GLY A 144 -4.86 11.54 3.18
C GLY A 144 -4.02 11.35 1.90
N VAL A 145 -3.42 12.46 1.46
CA VAL A 145 -2.51 12.50 0.32
C VAL A 145 -1.09 12.66 0.82
N ILE A 146 -0.18 11.85 0.31
CA ILE A 146 1.26 11.97 0.57
C ILE A 146 1.95 12.29 -0.76
N ARG A 147 2.83 13.30 -0.75
CA ARG A 147 3.71 13.65 -1.86
C ARG A 147 5.09 13.98 -1.31
N ASP A 148 6.13 13.47 -1.95
CA ASP A 148 7.52 13.64 -1.52
C ASP A 148 7.75 13.24 -0.06
N GLY A 149 7.08 12.16 0.39
CA GLY A 149 7.19 11.66 1.76
C GLY A 149 6.50 12.50 2.83
N ARG A 150 5.65 13.45 2.44
CA ARG A 150 4.96 14.36 3.36
C ARG A 150 3.45 14.32 3.16
N VAL A 151 2.73 14.28 4.27
CA VAL A 151 1.27 14.41 4.26
C VAL A 151 0.91 15.83 3.83
N ARG A 152 0.07 15.92 2.80
CA ARG A 152 -0.47 17.21 2.34
C ARG A 152 -1.62 17.64 3.25
N PRO A 153 -1.69 18.94 3.62
CA PRO A 153 -2.84 19.47 4.32
C PRO A 153 -4.11 19.24 3.50
N GLN A 154 -5.18 18.78 4.14
CA GLN A 154 -6.49 18.82 3.49
C GLN A 154 -6.81 20.29 3.26
N GLU A 155 -7.09 20.68 2.01
CA GLU A 155 -7.69 21.97 1.73
C GLU A 155 -9.06 21.96 2.42
N SER A 156 -9.18 22.68 3.51
CA SER A 156 -10.48 22.97 4.11
C SER A 156 -11.27 23.73 3.04
N LYS A 157 -12.31 23.09 2.51
CA LYS A 157 -13.27 23.81 1.67
C LYS A 157 -13.68 25.03 2.45
N PRO A 158 -13.57 26.25 1.88
CA PRO A 158 -13.98 27.45 2.59
C PRO A 158 -15.43 27.24 3.00
N HIS A 159 -15.69 27.28 4.28
CA HIS A 159 -17.03 27.29 4.81
C HIS A 159 -17.68 28.55 4.21
N ARG A 160 -18.56 28.35 3.26
CA ARG A 160 -19.45 29.46 2.84
C ARG A 160 -20.32 29.75 4.05
N SER A 161 -19.85 30.69 4.86
CA SER A 161 -20.69 31.35 5.86
C SER A 161 -21.88 31.94 5.11
N ARG A 162 -23.04 31.34 5.25
CA ARG A 162 -24.28 32.05 4.93
C ARG A 162 -24.36 33.18 5.93
N VAL A 163 -23.89 34.33 5.52
CA VAL A 163 -24.18 35.56 6.24
C VAL A 163 -25.69 35.71 6.21
N ALA A 164 -26.33 35.53 7.36
CA ALA A 164 -27.74 35.81 7.50
C ALA A 164 -27.93 37.29 7.19
N HIS A 165 -28.64 37.58 6.10
CA HIS A 165 -29.07 38.94 5.78
C HIS A 165 -30.22 39.24 6.75
N TRP A 166 -29.95 40.12 7.71
CA TRP A 166 -31.01 40.67 8.56
C TRP A 166 -31.76 41.72 7.73
N PRO A 167 -33.08 41.63 7.61
CA PRO A 167 -33.82 42.69 7.00
C PRO A 167 -33.79 43.91 7.93
N THR A 168 -33.19 44.98 7.46
CA THR A 168 -33.37 46.31 8.07
C THR A 168 -34.78 46.78 7.75
N GLY A 169 -35.64 46.80 8.76
CA GLY A 169 -36.92 47.43 8.72
C GLY A 169 -36.77 48.95 8.90
#